data_c09bc2e1bd72b4ae28bc2d8e7e2d3fd1
#
_entry.id   c09bc2e1bd72b4ae28bc2d8e7e2d3fd1
#
_cell.length_a   1.000
_cell.length_b   1.000
_cell.length_c   1.000
_cell.angle_alpha   90.00
_cell.angle_beta   90.00
_cell.angle_gamma   90.00
#
_symmetry.space_group_name_H-M   'P 1'
#
loop_
_entity.id
_entity.type
_entity.pdbx_description
1 polymer ?
#
loop_
_entity_poly.entity_id
_entity_poly.type
_entity_poly.pdbx_seq_one_letter_code
_entity_poly.pdbx_strand_id
1 'polypeptide(L)'
;MKNACPRLVIAGTNSGVGKTSLAVGLARGLARRGLRVQTFKVGPDFLDPTYLTLASGRTCYNLDGWMTSRGYIEQLFARATADADIALVEGAMGMFDGASPQTLEGSTAEIALWLDAPVFLIVDAHGAARSLAATVQGFSQFEAGINVAGVIANRGGSERHHAWLSESLSAAATAPLVGMLPGGSLPTLPSRHLGLITADEAILPTAVLDQLADVCERHVDVLKIVELASRQRVAGGQWPVAGESQISDLKSEISDLKSQISNLKSQITSPQPLAPSPSSNPSKIRLGIARDAAFHFYYPDNLESLERAGAKLVPFSPISDTRLPADLDGLYFGGGYPEMYAARLADNVAMLDDVRRFADSGRAIYAECGGLMYLGRSLTALDGASHSLAGVLPIETTMLEKLRSLSYAEVELTENSLWGPRGATLRGHEFHYSELTNHLPIDSGWQEVYNVRRRFGDRNKSEGFQKGRILASYIHLHFASHPEAVEHFLSH
;
A
#
# COMPACT_ATOMS: atom_id res chain seq x y z
N MET A 1 -2.55 -21.41 -13.45
CA MET A 1 -2.63 -20.74 -14.78
C MET A 1 -1.65 -19.57 -14.73
N LYS A 2 -0.70 -19.43 -15.68
CA LYS A 2 0.17 -18.25 -15.74
C LYS A 2 -0.71 -17.04 -16.02
N ASN A 3 -0.69 -16.04 -15.14
CA ASN A 3 -1.44 -14.80 -15.31
C ASN A 3 -0.94 -14.09 -16.57
N ALA A 4 -1.82 -13.87 -17.54
CA ALA A 4 -1.48 -13.29 -18.85
C ALA A 4 -1.31 -11.75 -18.83
N CYS A 5 -1.67 -11.08 -17.70
CA CYS A 5 -1.60 -9.63 -17.60
C CYS A 5 -0.15 -9.14 -17.73
N PRO A 6 0.17 -8.24 -18.69
CA PRO A 6 1.43 -7.50 -18.73
C PRO A 6 1.71 -6.83 -17.40
N ARG A 7 2.96 -6.88 -16.95
CA ARG A 7 3.32 -6.37 -15.62
C ARG A 7 4.70 -5.79 -15.61
N LEU A 8 4.92 -4.83 -14.71
CA LEU A 8 6.21 -4.21 -14.48
C LEU A 8 6.40 -3.86 -13.02
N VAL A 9 7.67 -3.87 -12.59
CA VAL A 9 8.08 -3.41 -11.26
C VAL A 9 8.92 -2.15 -11.42
N ILE A 10 8.53 -1.07 -10.75
CA ILE A 10 9.34 0.14 -10.61
C ILE A 10 10.16 0.01 -9.34
N ALA A 11 11.46 -0.25 -9.47
CA ALA A 11 12.38 -0.38 -8.37
C ALA A 11 13.38 0.79 -8.33
N GLY A 12 13.97 1.05 -7.19
CA GLY A 12 15.00 2.07 -7.05
C GLY A 12 16.29 1.53 -6.50
N THR A 13 17.40 2.23 -6.73
CA THR A 13 18.69 1.90 -6.10
C THR A 13 18.69 2.17 -4.59
N ASN A 14 17.82 3.09 -4.14
CA ASN A 14 17.69 3.50 -2.73
C ASN A 14 16.36 4.21 -2.48
N SER A 15 16.09 4.54 -1.21
CA SER A 15 14.98 5.41 -0.84
C SER A 15 15.20 6.83 -1.38
N GLY A 16 14.09 7.54 -1.72
CA GLY A 16 14.14 8.93 -2.20
C GLY A 16 14.62 9.11 -3.64
N VAL A 17 14.85 8.02 -4.40
CA VAL A 17 15.30 8.11 -5.81
C VAL A 17 14.18 8.53 -6.79
N GLY A 18 12.92 8.67 -6.32
CA GLY A 18 11.79 9.16 -7.09
C GLY A 18 10.80 8.09 -7.59
N LYS A 19 10.78 6.91 -6.94
CA LYS A 19 9.88 5.80 -7.32
C LYS A 19 8.42 6.21 -7.34
N THR A 20 7.91 6.78 -6.25
CA THR A 20 6.50 7.13 -6.08
C THR A 20 6.03 8.13 -7.13
N SER A 21 6.75 9.25 -7.31
CA SER A 21 6.38 10.25 -8.32
C SER A 21 6.36 9.67 -9.74
N LEU A 22 7.34 8.81 -10.05
CA LEU A 22 7.40 8.14 -11.36
C LEU A 22 6.29 7.11 -11.53
N ALA A 23 6.04 6.27 -10.51
CA ALA A 23 4.99 5.24 -10.56
C ALA A 23 3.60 5.87 -10.71
N VAL A 24 3.32 6.94 -9.95
CA VAL A 24 2.08 7.72 -10.04
C VAL A 24 1.93 8.36 -11.43
N GLY A 25 3.00 9.00 -11.95
CA GLY A 25 3.00 9.61 -13.28
C GLY A 25 2.79 8.60 -14.41
N LEU A 26 3.45 7.44 -14.34
CA LEU A 26 3.27 6.36 -15.31
C LEU A 26 1.85 5.76 -15.23
N ALA A 27 1.34 5.47 -14.02
CA ALA A 27 0.00 4.95 -13.84
C ALA A 27 -1.06 5.92 -14.41
N ARG A 28 -0.93 7.23 -14.13
CA ARG A 28 -1.81 8.26 -14.66
C ARG A 28 -1.70 8.40 -16.17
N GLY A 29 -0.48 8.40 -16.73
CA GLY A 29 -0.24 8.50 -18.18
C GLY A 29 -0.81 7.30 -18.94
N LEU A 30 -0.66 6.08 -18.40
CA LEU A 30 -1.25 4.88 -18.98
C LEU A 30 -2.79 4.90 -18.90
N ALA A 31 -3.36 5.32 -17.75
CA ALA A 31 -4.80 5.45 -17.57
C ALA A 31 -5.41 6.49 -18.53
N ARG A 32 -4.75 7.66 -18.72
CA ARG A 32 -5.15 8.68 -19.72
C ARG A 32 -5.18 8.16 -21.15
N ARG A 33 -4.40 7.13 -21.46
CA ARG A 33 -4.41 6.45 -22.76
C ARG A 33 -5.51 5.41 -22.90
N GLY A 34 -6.36 5.26 -21.87
CA GLY A 34 -7.50 4.36 -21.84
C GLY A 34 -7.19 2.95 -21.37
N LEU A 35 -5.98 2.68 -20.84
CA LEU A 35 -5.64 1.39 -20.27
C LEU A 35 -6.19 1.24 -18.86
N ARG A 36 -6.67 0.07 -18.54
CA ARG A 36 -7.05 -0.32 -17.15
C ARG A 36 -5.78 -0.73 -16.42
N VAL A 37 -5.23 0.22 -15.66
CA VAL A 37 -3.97 0.03 -14.94
C VAL A 37 -4.24 -0.47 -13.54
N GLN A 38 -3.82 -1.69 -13.21
CA GLN A 38 -3.85 -2.18 -11.85
C GLN A 38 -2.55 -1.85 -11.14
N THR A 39 -2.63 -1.14 -10.02
CA THR A 39 -1.46 -0.73 -9.26
C THR A 39 -1.30 -1.55 -7.99
N PHE A 40 -0.03 -1.73 -7.59
CA PHE A 40 0.35 -2.41 -6.35
C PHE A 40 1.52 -1.67 -5.70
N LYS A 41 1.61 -1.75 -4.38
CA LYS A 41 2.73 -1.24 -3.59
C LYS A 41 3.42 -2.38 -2.84
N VAL A 42 4.73 -2.48 -2.93
CA VAL A 42 5.50 -3.43 -2.11
C VAL A 42 5.62 -2.92 -0.69
N GLY A 43 5.40 -3.82 0.29
CA GLY A 43 5.53 -3.52 1.71
C GLY A 43 4.30 -2.88 2.36
N PRO A 44 4.38 -2.55 3.65
CA PRO A 44 3.26 -2.16 4.50
C PRO A 44 2.98 -0.65 4.47
N ASP A 45 2.93 -0.05 3.31
CA ASP A 45 2.71 1.38 3.11
C ASP A 45 1.22 1.70 2.92
N PHE A 46 0.70 2.69 3.65
CA PHE A 46 -0.68 3.15 3.51
C PHE A 46 -0.82 4.45 2.69
N LEU A 47 0.27 5.16 2.45
CA LEU A 47 0.25 6.48 1.81
C LEU A 47 0.40 6.40 0.29
N ASP A 48 1.47 5.77 -0.19
CA ASP A 48 1.71 5.61 -1.63
C ASP A 48 0.53 4.92 -2.35
N PRO A 49 -0.15 3.90 -1.78
CA PRO A 49 -1.35 3.31 -2.37
C PRO A 49 -2.48 4.30 -2.62
N THR A 50 -2.63 5.37 -1.83
CA THR A 50 -3.69 6.37 -2.07
C THR A 50 -3.42 7.17 -3.34
N TYR A 51 -2.17 7.57 -3.58
CA TYR A 51 -1.76 8.26 -4.80
C TYR A 51 -1.88 7.36 -6.03
N LEU A 52 -1.48 6.09 -5.92
CA LEU A 52 -1.58 5.11 -7.00
C LEU A 52 -3.05 4.80 -7.33
N THR A 53 -3.91 4.74 -6.32
CA THR A 53 -5.37 4.58 -6.50
C THR A 53 -5.96 5.75 -7.27
N LEU A 54 -5.64 6.99 -6.91
CA LEU A 54 -6.11 8.17 -7.63
C LEU A 54 -5.56 8.24 -9.06
N ALA A 55 -4.30 7.88 -9.26
CA ALA A 55 -3.67 7.93 -10.57
C ALA A 55 -4.27 6.91 -11.56
N SER A 56 -4.53 5.70 -11.10
CA SER A 56 -5.08 4.60 -11.92
C SER A 56 -6.60 4.56 -11.99
N GLY A 57 -7.30 5.18 -11.01
CA GLY A 57 -8.75 5.03 -10.80
C GLY A 57 -9.16 3.66 -10.29
N ARG A 58 -8.21 2.84 -9.81
CA ARG A 58 -8.45 1.47 -9.28
C ARG A 58 -7.77 1.32 -7.93
N THR A 59 -8.36 0.55 -7.04
CA THR A 59 -7.76 0.24 -5.73
C THR A 59 -6.34 -0.30 -5.88
N CYS A 60 -5.38 0.33 -5.21
CA CYS A 60 -4.02 -0.16 -5.11
C CYS A 60 -3.91 -1.12 -3.93
N TYR A 61 -3.31 -2.30 -4.14
CA TYR A 61 -3.10 -3.31 -3.10
C TYR A 61 -1.64 -3.36 -2.65
N ASN A 62 -1.43 -3.76 -1.40
CA ASN A 62 -0.10 -4.01 -0.88
C ASN A 62 0.34 -5.46 -1.21
N LEU A 63 1.61 -5.61 -1.62
CA LEU A 63 2.25 -6.90 -1.81
C LEU A 63 3.39 -6.99 -0.80
N ASP A 64 3.18 -7.76 0.26
CA ASP A 64 4.16 -7.88 1.34
C ASP A 64 4.51 -9.35 1.58
N GLY A 65 5.74 -9.73 1.18
CA GLY A 65 6.23 -11.10 1.27
C GLY A 65 6.55 -11.54 2.69
N TRP A 66 6.77 -10.59 3.61
CA TRP A 66 7.02 -10.91 5.02
C TRP A 66 5.73 -11.15 5.80
N MET A 67 4.70 -10.30 5.60
CA MET A 67 3.42 -10.47 6.31
C MET A 67 2.57 -11.59 5.72
N THR A 68 2.71 -11.86 4.42
CA THR A 68 1.87 -12.84 3.73
C THR A 68 2.72 -13.94 3.07
N SER A 69 2.10 -14.86 2.38
CA SER A 69 2.78 -15.91 1.65
C SER A 69 2.87 -15.62 0.15
N ARG A 70 3.84 -16.25 -0.52
CA ARG A 70 3.92 -16.23 -1.99
C ARG A 70 2.60 -16.62 -2.65
N GLY A 71 1.97 -17.71 -2.16
CA GLY A 71 0.70 -18.20 -2.72
C GLY A 71 -0.42 -17.17 -2.60
N TYR A 72 -0.47 -16.44 -1.47
CA TYR A 72 -1.43 -15.36 -1.28
C TYR A 72 -1.19 -14.20 -2.26
N ILE A 73 0.06 -13.75 -2.40
CA ILE A 73 0.44 -12.66 -3.32
C ILE A 73 0.09 -13.02 -4.76
N GLU A 74 0.41 -14.24 -5.21
CA GLU A 74 0.07 -14.71 -6.56
C GLU A 74 -1.46 -14.74 -6.79
N GLN A 75 -2.24 -15.15 -5.79
CA GLN A 75 -3.72 -15.14 -5.84
C GLN A 75 -4.29 -13.72 -5.85
N LEU A 76 -3.80 -12.83 -4.96
CA LEU A 76 -4.21 -11.43 -4.91
C LEU A 76 -3.91 -10.74 -6.24
N PHE A 77 -2.70 -10.90 -6.76
CA PHE A 77 -2.29 -10.36 -8.05
C PHE A 77 -3.19 -10.87 -9.19
N ALA A 78 -3.43 -12.17 -9.26
CA ALA A 78 -4.27 -12.78 -10.30
C ALA A 78 -5.71 -12.24 -10.25
N ARG A 79 -6.28 -12.10 -9.04
CA ARG A 79 -7.63 -11.58 -8.83
C ARG A 79 -7.73 -10.11 -9.22
N ALA A 80 -6.81 -9.28 -8.73
CA ALA A 80 -6.83 -7.83 -8.97
C ALA A 80 -6.57 -7.47 -10.45
N THR A 81 -5.82 -8.32 -11.18
CA THR A 81 -5.48 -8.08 -12.59
C THR A 81 -6.38 -8.81 -13.59
N ALA A 82 -7.45 -9.46 -13.13
CA ALA A 82 -8.30 -10.29 -13.99
C ALA A 82 -8.91 -9.53 -15.19
N ASP A 83 -9.18 -8.26 -15.00
CA ASP A 83 -9.73 -7.36 -16.03
C ASP A 83 -8.79 -6.18 -16.37
N ALA A 84 -7.54 -6.21 -15.91
CA ALA A 84 -6.57 -5.16 -16.17
C ALA A 84 -5.82 -5.38 -17.49
N ASP A 85 -5.44 -4.28 -18.15
CA ASP A 85 -4.64 -4.31 -19.38
C ASP A 85 -3.14 -4.33 -19.05
N ILE A 86 -2.76 -3.76 -17.92
CA ILE A 86 -1.39 -3.75 -17.40
C ILE A 86 -1.35 -3.61 -15.89
N ALA A 87 -0.37 -4.27 -15.24
CA ALA A 87 -0.10 -4.14 -13.81
C ALA A 87 1.19 -3.37 -13.58
N LEU A 88 1.16 -2.39 -12.66
CA LEU A 88 2.30 -1.61 -12.20
C LEU A 88 2.52 -1.84 -10.71
N VAL A 89 3.69 -2.36 -10.36
CA VAL A 89 4.10 -2.59 -8.97
C VAL A 89 5.15 -1.55 -8.59
N GLU A 90 4.84 -0.70 -7.62
CA GLU A 90 5.82 0.21 -7.03
C GLU A 90 6.58 -0.48 -5.90
N GLY A 91 7.91 -0.49 -6.00
CA GLY A 91 8.81 -1.02 -4.99
C GLY A 91 8.95 -0.13 -3.76
N ALA A 92 9.43 -0.71 -2.66
CA ALA A 92 9.79 -0.03 -1.43
C ALA A 92 11.32 0.10 -1.32
N MET A 93 11.82 1.12 -0.63
CA MET A 93 13.23 1.33 -0.31
C MET A 93 14.16 1.16 -1.53
N GLY A 94 15.34 0.57 -1.39
CA GLY A 94 16.13 0.03 -2.49
C GLY A 94 15.62 -1.35 -2.90
N MET A 95 15.89 -1.77 -4.14
CA MET A 95 15.33 -2.99 -4.74
C MET A 95 15.55 -4.25 -3.91
N PHE A 96 16.70 -4.35 -3.23
CA PHE A 96 17.09 -5.50 -2.42
C PHE A 96 16.88 -5.28 -0.92
N ASP A 97 16.41 -4.09 -0.50
CA ASP A 97 16.16 -3.79 0.89
C ASP A 97 14.82 -4.40 1.32
N GLY A 98 14.85 -5.19 2.37
CA GLY A 98 13.68 -5.90 2.88
C GLY A 98 13.76 -6.17 4.38
N ALA A 99 13.08 -7.20 4.82
CA ALA A 99 13.08 -7.63 6.20
C ALA A 99 14.41 -8.23 6.65
N SER A 100 15.36 -8.59 5.79
CA SER A 100 16.64 -9.19 6.13
C SER A 100 17.81 -8.59 5.35
N PRO A 101 18.98 -8.34 5.97
CA PRO A 101 20.17 -7.95 5.23
C PRO A 101 20.84 -9.12 4.50
N GLN A 102 20.37 -10.34 4.71
CA GLN A 102 20.97 -11.57 4.20
C GLN A 102 20.08 -12.30 3.19
N THR A 103 18.81 -11.90 3.07
CA THR A 103 17.81 -12.55 2.21
C THR A 103 16.98 -11.51 1.49
N LEU A 104 16.23 -11.94 0.47
CA LEU A 104 15.30 -11.07 -0.26
C LEU A 104 13.96 -10.87 0.47
N GLU A 105 13.75 -11.51 1.61
CA GLU A 105 12.48 -11.51 2.32
C GLU A 105 11.93 -10.09 2.53
N GLY A 106 10.71 -9.83 2.05
CA GLY A 106 10.04 -8.53 2.14
C GLY A 106 10.59 -7.45 1.21
N SER A 107 11.51 -7.79 0.28
CA SER A 107 12.07 -6.82 -0.67
C SER A 107 11.27 -6.69 -1.97
N THR A 108 11.53 -5.62 -2.71
CA THR A 108 10.99 -5.44 -4.06
C THR A 108 11.47 -6.56 -5.01
N ALA A 109 12.70 -7.02 -4.85
CA ALA A 109 13.27 -8.10 -5.65
C ALA A 109 12.54 -9.42 -5.45
N GLU A 110 12.14 -9.75 -4.22
CA GLU A 110 11.35 -10.94 -3.92
C GLU A 110 10.02 -10.94 -4.68
N ILE A 111 9.30 -9.82 -4.64
CA ILE A 111 8.02 -9.66 -5.35
C ILE A 111 8.22 -9.75 -6.87
N ALA A 112 9.27 -9.12 -7.41
CA ALA A 112 9.60 -9.21 -8.83
C ALA A 112 9.85 -10.66 -9.28
N LEU A 113 10.56 -11.45 -8.46
CA LEU A 113 10.80 -12.88 -8.72
C LEU A 113 9.52 -13.70 -8.65
N TRP A 114 8.69 -13.51 -7.61
CA TRP A 114 7.46 -14.27 -7.43
C TRP A 114 6.45 -14.03 -8.54
N LEU A 115 6.36 -12.78 -8.99
CA LEU A 115 5.47 -12.40 -10.09
C LEU A 115 6.07 -12.64 -11.48
N ASP A 116 7.34 -13.06 -11.59
CA ASP A 116 8.06 -13.15 -12.87
C ASP A 116 7.92 -11.83 -13.66
N ALA A 117 8.21 -10.70 -13.00
CA ALA A 117 7.97 -9.37 -13.51
C ALA A 117 9.29 -8.67 -13.92
N PRO A 118 9.36 -8.05 -15.11
CA PRO A 118 10.49 -7.21 -15.47
C PRO A 118 10.58 -5.97 -14.60
N VAL A 119 11.81 -5.62 -14.21
CA VAL A 119 12.12 -4.48 -13.34
C VAL A 119 12.60 -3.30 -14.18
N PHE A 120 12.03 -2.13 -13.93
CA PHE A 120 12.52 -0.84 -14.42
C PHE A 120 13.21 -0.15 -13.24
N LEU A 121 14.55 -0.10 -13.33
CA LEU A 121 15.40 0.39 -12.25
C LEU A 121 15.55 1.91 -12.35
N ILE A 122 15.12 2.63 -11.30
CA ILE A 122 15.38 4.07 -11.18
C ILE A 122 16.72 4.28 -10.51
N VAL A 123 17.57 5.06 -11.15
CA VAL A 123 18.92 5.41 -10.68
C VAL A 123 19.06 6.93 -10.60
N ASP A 124 19.66 7.42 -9.53
CA ASP A 124 20.06 8.84 -9.46
C ASP A 124 21.23 9.09 -10.44
N ALA A 125 20.97 9.92 -11.44
CA ALA A 125 21.99 10.27 -12.46
C ALA A 125 22.72 11.56 -12.16
N HIS A 126 22.42 12.24 -11.04
CA HIS A 126 23.13 13.49 -10.68
C HIS A 126 24.63 13.24 -10.51
N GLY A 127 25.44 13.93 -11.33
CA GLY A 127 26.88 13.77 -11.29
C GLY A 127 27.42 12.42 -11.79
N ALA A 128 26.57 11.54 -12.33
CA ALA A 128 26.95 10.24 -12.85
C ALA A 128 27.18 10.27 -14.37
N ALA A 129 28.08 9.45 -14.84
CA ALA A 129 28.30 9.15 -16.27
C ALA A 129 28.44 7.62 -16.43
N ARG A 130 29.59 7.12 -16.85
CA ARG A 130 29.84 5.67 -17.01
C ARG A 130 29.64 4.87 -15.71
N SER A 131 29.83 5.48 -14.53
CA SER A 131 29.61 4.84 -13.23
C SER A 131 28.16 4.37 -13.04
N LEU A 132 27.18 5.01 -13.71
CA LEU A 132 25.80 4.57 -13.67
C LEU A 132 25.65 3.15 -14.27
N ALA A 133 26.39 2.85 -15.35
CA ALA A 133 26.38 1.50 -15.95
C ALA A 133 26.93 0.44 -14.98
N ALA A 134 27.95 0.78 -14.18
CA ALA A 134 28.47 -0.13 -13.14
C ALA A 134 27.44 -0.40 -12.06
N THR A 135 26.69 0.64 -11.64
CA THR A 135 25.56 0.50 -10.68
C THR A 135 24.49 -0.43 -11.25
N VAL A 136 24.05 -0.18 -12.49
CA VAL A 136 23.03 -1.00 -13.15
C VAL A 136 23.49 -2.45 -13.31
N GLN A 137 24.74 -2.66 -13.69
CA GLN A 137 25.32 -4.01 -13.81
C GLN A 137 25.30 -4.73 -12.45
N GLY A 138 25.67 -4.04 -11.35
CA GLY A 138 25.60 -4.59 -10.01
C GLY A 138 24.18 -5.05 -9.67
N PHE A 139 23.18 -4.18 -9.86
CA PHE A 139 21.79 -4.51 -9.60
C PHE A 139 21.25 -5.64 -10.49
N SER A 140 21.69 -5.73 -11.73
CA SER A 140 21.25 -6.77 -12.67
C SER A 140 21.84 -8.16 -12.38
N GLN A 141 22.98 -8.22 -11.69
CA GLN A 141 23.74 -9.45 -11.47
C GLN A 141 23.77 -9.89 -10.00
N PHE A 142 23.31 -9.03 -9.09
CA PHE A 142 23.39 -9.28 -7.65
C PHE A 142 22.59 -10.51 -7.23
N GLU A 143 21.43 -10.73 -7.85
CA GLU A 143 20.55 -11.86 -7.51
C GLU A 143 20.10 -12.57 -8.80
N ALA A 144 20.22 -13.89 -8.80
CA ALA A 144 19.84 -14.72 -9.94
C ALA A 144 18.33 -14.66 -10.21
N GLY A 145 17.96 -14.55 -11.48
CA GLY A 145 16.57 -14.55 -11.92
C GLY A 145 15.91 -13.18 -11.96
N ILE A 146 16.52 -12.15 -11.39
CA ILE A 146 16.07 -10.76 -11.56
C ILE A 146 16.28 -10.33 -13.01
N ASN A 147 15.26 -9.73 -13.60
CA ASN A 147 15.31 -9.14 -14.95
C ASN A 147 15.19 -7.62 -14.84
N VAL A 148 16.31 -6.91 -14.82
CA VAL A 148 16.31 -5.46 -15.04
C VAL A 148 16.12 -5.22 -16.54
N ALA A 149 14.89 -4.89 -16.94
CA ALA A 149 14.49 -4.76 -18.35
C ALA A 149 14.73 -3.36 -18.91
N GLY A 150 14.81 -2.35 -18.05
CA GLY A 150 15.05 -0.96 -18.44
C GLY A 150 15.56 -0.12 -17.28
N VAL A 151 16.22 0.97 -17.63
CA VAL A 151 16.77 1.96 -16.67
C VAL A 151 16.08 3.30 -16.87
N ILE A 152 15.68 3.94 -15.79
CA ILE A 152 15.18 5.31 -15.77
C ILE A 152 16.14 6.15 -14.93
N ALA A 153 16.83 7.08 -15.58
CA ALA A 153 17.76 7.97 -14.92
C ALA A 153 17.01 9.19 -14.35
N ASN A 154 16.94 9.34 -13.04
CA ASN A 154 16.37 10.53 -12.42
C ASN A 154 17.46 11.58 -12.13
N ARG A 155 17.07 12.85 -12.03
CA ARG A 155 17.96 13.99 -11.83
C ARG A 155 19.03 14.11 -12.92
N GLY A 156 18.68 13.72 -14.14
CA GLY A 156 19.55 13.85 -15.30
C GLY A 156 19.83 15.30 -15.69
N GLY A 157 20.82 15.47 -16.55
CA GLY A 157 21.21 16.77 -17.06
C GLY A 157 20.70 17.04 -18.48
N SER A 158 21.62 17.38 -19.39
CA SER A 158 21.34 17.73 -20.78
C SER A 158 21.14 16.51 -21.69
N GLU A 159 20.72 16.72 -22.93
CA GLU A 159 20.67 15.68 -23.98
C GLU A 159 22.01 14.99 -24.20
N ARG A 160 23.15 15.75 -24.12
CA ARG A 160 24.45 15.15 -24.13
C ARG A 160 24.68 14.17 -22.98
N HIS A 161 24.16 14.47 -21.81
CA HIS A 161 24.21 13.56 -20.67
C HIS A 161 23.40 12.30 -20.94
N HIS A 162 22.20 12.45 -21.52
CA HIS A 162 21.37 11.32 -21.95
C HIS A 162 22.12 10.40 -22.92
N ALA A 163 22.74 10.95 -23.97
CA ALA A 163 23.53 10.18 -24.93
C ALA A 163 24.66 9.40 -24.25
N TRP A 164 25.42 10.07 -23.36
CA TRP A 164 26.51 9.42 -22.62
C TRP A 164 26.05 8.27 -21.71
N LEU A 165 24.93 8.43 -21.02
CA LEU A 165 24.37 7.37 -20.20
C LEU A 165 23.92 6.19 -21.06
N SER A 166 23.23 6.46 -22.17
CA SER A 166 22.77 5.45 -23.11
C SER A 166 23.94 4.65 -23.72
N GLU A 167 24.99 5.34 -24.20
CA GLU A 167 26.19 4.70 -24.72
C GLU A 167 26.90 3.87 -23.64
N SER A 168 27.00 4.38 -22.43
CA SER A 168 27.63 3.66 -21.30
C SER A 168 26.91 2.37 -20.94
N LEU A 169 25.58 2.38 -20.92
CA LEU A 169 24.76 1.19 -20.67
C LEU A 169 24.88 0.17 -21.80
N SER A 170 24.84 0.65 -23.04
CA SER A 170 25.02 -0.20 -24.23
C SER A 170 26.39 -0.86 -24.22
N ALA A 171 27.48 -0.09 -23.99
CA ALA A 171 28.84 -0.62 -23.93
C ALA A 171 29.05 -1.64 -22.80
N ALA A 172 28.31 -1.53 -21.71
CA ALA A 172 28.33 -2.48 -20.62
C ALA A 172 27.38 -3.68 -20.84
N ALA A 173 26.68 -3.75 -21.98
CA ALA A 173 25.67 -4.77 -22.28
C ALA A 173 24.64 -4.97 -21.16
N THR A 174 24.21 -3.86 -20.54
CA THR A 174 23.18 -3.85 -19.49
C THR A 174 21.82 -3.45 -20.06
N ALA A 175 20.81 -3.31 -19.20
CA ALA A 175 19.47 -2.86 -19.56
C ALA A 175 19.50 -1.48 -20.26
N PRO A 176 18.65 -1.23 -21.28
CA PRO A 176 18.63 0.03 -22.01
C PRO A 176 18.10 1.18 -21.13
N LEU A 177 18.57 2.40 -21.41
CA LEU A 177 17.98 3.62 -20.90
C LEU A 177 16.62 3.85 -21.57
N VAL A 178 15.54 3.77 -20.81
CA VAL A 178 14.16 4.00 -21.30
C VAL A 178 13.60 5.36 -20.91
N GLY A 179 14.37 6.15 -20.19
CA GLY A 179 14.00 7.53 -19.84
C GLY A 179 15.06 8.23 -19.02
N MET A 180 15.07 9.57 -19.12
CA MET A 180 15.86 10.43 -18.26
C MET A 180 15.05 11.65 -17.85
N LEU A 181 14.79 11.76 -16.56
CA LEU A 181 14.05 12.86 -15.94
C LEU A 181 15.04 13.96 -15.53
N PRO A 182 14.88 15.19 -16.02
CA PRO A 182 15.72 16.31 -15.61
C PRO A 182 15.57 16.58 -14.10
N GLY A 183 16.65 17.07 -13.48
CA GLY A 183 16.63 17.47 -12.08
C GLY A 183 15.54 18.53 -11.83
N GLY A 184 14.70 18.30 -10.82
CA GLY A 184 13.58 19.19 -10.46
C GLY A 184 12.37 19.16 -11.40
N SER A 185 12.31 18.25 -12.37
CA SER A 185 11.18 18.16 -13.30
C SER A 185 9.94 17.51 -12.70
N LEU A 186 10.11 16.62 -11.71
CA LEU A 186 8.99 15.97 -11.03
C LEU A 186 8.36 16.93 -10.01
N PRO A 187 7.04 17.19 -10.08
CA PRO A 187 6.32 17.86 -9.03
C PRO A 187 6.52 17.16 -7.67
N THR A 188 6.65 17.96 -6.61
CA THR A 188 6.73 17.44 -5.25
C THR A 188 5.35 17.01 -4.81
N LEU A 189 5.21 15.75 -4.39
CA LEU A 189 4.00 15.28 -3.73
C LEU A 189 3.91 15.92 -2.34
N PRO A 190 2.70 16.31 -1.90
CA PRO A 190 2.53 16.94 -0.59
C PRO A 190 3.08 16.05 0.53
N SER A 191 3.86 16.65 1.42
CA SER A 191 4.42 15.97 2.58
C SER A 191 4.23 16.79 3.84
N ARG A 192 4.11 16.11 4.99
CA ARG A 192 4.11 16.74 6.33
C ARG A 192 5.48 16.56 6.99
N HIS A 193 5.63 17.13 8.17
CA HIS A 193 6.79 16.87 9.02
C HIS A 193 7.00 15.38 9.32
N LEU A 194 5.93 14.58 9.27
CA LEU A 194 5.90 13.13 9.57
C LEU A 194 5.79 12.25 8.30
N GLY A 195 6.03 12.80 7.10
CA GLY A 195 5.97 12.06 5.83
C GLY A 195 4.92 12.60 4.85
N LEU A 196 4.57 11.81 3.83
CA LEU A 196 3.52 12.15 2.86
C LEU A 196 2.16 12.26 3.58
N ILE A 197 1.28 13.08 3.05
CA ILE A 197 -0.15 13.09 3.44
C ILE A 197 -0.92 12.17 2.48
N THR A 198 -2.06 11.65 2.94
CA THR A 198 -2.91 10.88 2.02
C THR A 198 -3.44 11.76 0.90
N ALA A 199 -3.69 11.14 -0.24
CA ALA A 199 -4.18 11.86 -1.41
C ALA A 199 -5.57 12.49 -1.16
N ASP A 200 -6.41 11.88 -0.31
CA ASP A 200 -7.74 12.40 0.05
C ASP A 200 -7.65 13.65 0.94
N GLU A 201 -6.70 13.70 1.87
CA GLU A 201 -6.50 14.85 2.75
C GLU A 201 -5.93 16.07 2.04
N ALA A 202 -5.11 15.84 1.02
CA ALA A 202 -4.45 16.92 0.31
C ALA A 202 -5.39 17.68 -0.60
N ILE A 203 -6.60 17.17 -0.94
CA ILE A 203 -7.30 17.57 -2.15
C ILE A 203 -6.24 17.69 -3.25
N LEU A 204 -5.54 16.56 -3.52
CA LEU A 204 -4.48 16.58 -4.52
C LEU A 204 -5.13 17.00 -5.82
N PRO A 205 -4.84 18.19 -6.34
CA PRO A 205 -5.50 18.63 -7.56
C PRO A 205 -5.17 17.57 -8.62
N THR A 206 -6.16 17.07 -9.33
CA THR A 206 -5.97 16.21 -10.50
C THR A 206 -4.85 16.76 -11.40
N ALA A 207 -4.69 18.08 -11.39
CA ALA A 207 -3.60 18.79 -12.06
C ALA A 207 -2.19 18.32 -11.67
N VAL A 208 -1.93 17.96 -10.42
CA VAL A 208 -0.59 17.46 -10.02
C VAL A 208 -0.35 16.05 -10.56
N LEU A 209 -1.37 15.19 -10.55
CA LEU A 209 -1.29 13.86 -11.18
C LEU A 209 -1.06 13.99 -12.69
N ASP A 210 -1.77 14.94 -13.34
CA ASP A 210 -1.62 15.20 -14.77
C ASP A 210 -0.24 15.78 -15.10
N GLN A 211 0.31 16.67 -14.26
CA GLN A 211 1.67 17.17 -14.40
C GLN A 211 2.72 16.04 -14.29
N LEU A 212 2.55 15.12 -13.33
CA LEU A 212 3.42 13.95 -13.21
C LEU A 212 3.35 13.06 -14.46
N ALA A 213 2.14 12.84 -14.99
CA ALA A 213 1.94 12.11 -16.23
C ALA A 213 2.62 12.80 -17.43
N ASP A 214 2.44 14.12 -17.55
CA ASP A 214 3.04 14.91 -18.64
C ASP A 214 4.58 14.87 -18.59
N VAL A 215 5.18 14.91 -17.40
CA VAL A 215 6.64 14.75 -17.24
C VAL A 215 7.08 13.36 -17.65
N CYS A 216 6.36 12.31 -17.21
CA CYS A 216 6.67 10.93 -17.61
C CYS A 216 6.53 10.76 -19.13
N GLU A 217 5.46 11.23 -19.76
CA GLU A 217 5.23 11.11 -21.19
C GLU A 217 6.27 11.85 -22.04
N ARG A 218 6.83 12.93 -21.51
CA ARG A 218 7.86 13.74 -22.21
C ARG A 218 9.26 13.15 -22.10
N HIS A 219 9.58 12.50 -21.00
CA HIS A 219 10.96 12.13 -20.65
C HIS A 219 11.20 10.62 -20.56
N VAL A 220 10.14 9.82 -20.66
CA VAL A 220 10.22 8.35 -20.57
C VAL A 220 9.55 7.73 -21.80
N ASP A 221 10.19 6.75 -22.39
CA ASP A 221 9.61 5.98 -23.49
C ASP A 221 8.58 4.96 -22.94
N VAL A 222 7.36 5.49 -22.70
CA VAL A 222 6.25 4.72 -22.14
C VAL A 222 5.88 3.53 -23.05
N LEU A 223 6.00 3.68 -24.38
CA LEU A 223 5.70 2.59 -25.32
C LEU A 223 6.71 1.45 -25.18
N LYS A 224 7.98 1.79 -25.01
CA LYS A 224 9.04 0.81 -24.76
C LYS A 224 8.85 0.09 -23.43
N ILE A 225 8.40 0.81 -22.41
CA ILE A 225 8.06 0.20 -21.10
C ILE A 225 6.93 -0.83 -21.28
N VAL A 226 5.84 -0.48 -21.96
CA VAL A 226 4.71 -1.40 -22.21
C VAL A 226 5.14 -2.61 -23.03
N GLU A 227 5.96 -2.41 -24.07
CA GLU A 227 6.54 -3.50 -24.86
C GLU A 227 7.34 -4.46 -23.97
N LEU A 228 8.27 -3.93 -23.17
CA LEU A 228 9.12 -4.75 -22.29
C LEU A 228 8.31 -5.44 -21.18
N ALA A 229 7.28 -4.78 -20.66
CA ALA A 229 6.36 -5.35 -19.65
C ALA A 229 5.52 -6.51 -20.20
N SER A 230 5.28 -6.51 -21.51
CA SER A 230 4.49 -7.55 -22.20
C SER A 230 5.30 -8.81 -22.56
N ARG A 231 6.63 -8.74 -22.46
CA ARG A 231 7.50 -9.88 -22.77
C ARG A 231 7.39 -10.95 -21.68
N GLN A 232 7.13 -12.18 -22.08
CA GLN A 232 7.14 -13.34 -21.19
C GLN A 232 8.46 -14.08 -21.31
N ARG A 233 8.89 -14.78 -20.25
CA ARG A 233 10.02 -15.71 -20.33
C ARG A 233 9.71 -16.82 -21.34
N VAL A 234 10.63 -17.07 -22.26
CA VAL A 234 10.55 -18.23 -23.16
C VAL A 234 10.86 -19.53 -22.41
N ALA A 235 10.40 -20.65 -22.95
CA ALA A 235 10.71 -21.98 -22.41
C ALA A 235 12.24 -22.14 -22.30
N GLY A 236 12.73 -22.36 -21.06
CA GLY A 236 14.16 -22.38 -20.76
C GLY A 236 14.60 -21.29 -19.75
N GLY A 237 13.69 -20.43 -19.29
CA GLY A 237 13.94 -19.46 -18.21
C GLY A 237 14.69 -18.19 -18.61
N GLN A 238 14.94 -18.00 -19.92
CA GLN A 238 15.59 -16.79 -20.45
C GLN A 238 14.56 -15.76 -20.92
N TRP A 239 14.91 -14.47 -20.80
CA TRP A 239 14.12 -13.38 -21.37
C TRP A 239 14.50 -13.23 -22.86
N PRO A 240 13.52 -12.98 -23.77
CA PRO A 240 13.81 -12.84 -25.18
C PRO A 240 14.69 -11.61 -25.44
N VAL A 241 15.77 -11.80 -26.20
CA VAL A 241 16.58 -10.70 -26.71
C VAL A 241 15.82 -10.05 -27.88
N ALA A 242 15.75 -8.72 -27.92
CA ALA A 242 14.98 -7.99 -28.91
C ALA A 242 15.50 -8.21 -30.33
N GLY A 243 14.67 -8.79 -31.20
CA GLY A 243 14.86 -8.76 -32.66
C GLY A 243 13.99 -7.64 -33.25
N GLU A 244 14.53 -6.89 -34.21
CA GLU A 244 13.89 -5.71 -34.82
C GLU A 244 12.57 -6.00 -35.57
N SER A 245 12.26 -7.26 -35.92
CA SER A 245 11.07 -7.62 -36.69
C SER A 245 9.75 -7.64 -35.87
N GLN A 246 9.80 -7.80 -34.54
CA GLN A 246 8.60 -7.84 -33.72
C GLN A 246 8.05 -6.44 -33.38
N ILE A 247 8.81 -5.39 -33.58
CA ILE A 247 8.43 -4.00 -33.30
C ILE A 247 7.38 -3.48 -34.30
N SER A 248 7.41 -3.97 -35.57
CA SER A 248 6.44 -3.57 -36.59
C SER A 248 5.05 -4.14 -36.33
N ASP A 249 4.98 -5.37 -35.85
CA ASP A 249 3.71 -6.08 -35.62
C ASP A 249 2.97 -5.51 -34.40
N LEU A 250 3.69 -5.18 -33.32
CA LEU A 250 3.09 -4.51 -32.13
C LEU A 250 2.62 -3.08 -32.45
N LYS A 251 3.32 -2.35 -33.31
CA LYS A 251 2.86 -1.01 -33.76
C LYS A 251 1.58 -1.10 -34.58
N SER A 252 1.37 -2.13 -35.36
CA SER A 252 0.14 -2.37 -36.10
C SER A 252 -0.99 -2.79 -35.16
N GLU A 253 -0.74 -3.69 -34.21
CA GLU A 253 -1.72 -4.10 -33.20
C GLU A 253 -2.19 -2.95 -32.29
N ILE A 254 -1.27 -2.06 -31.88
CA ILE A 254 -1.64 -0.85 -31.11
C ILE A 254 -2.44 0.13 -31.98
N SER A 255 -2.16 0.23 -33.28
CA SER A 255 -2.93 1.03 -34.21
C SER A 255 -4.33 0.45 -34.42
N ASP A 256 -4.44 -0.87 -34.51
CA ASP A 256 -5.73 -1.58 -34.66
C ASP A 256 -6.56 -1.53 -33.38
N LEU A 257 -5.92 -1.62 -32.21
CA LEU A 257 -6.60 -1.37 -30.92
C LEU A 257 -7.12 0.08 -30.82
N LYS A 258 -6.37 1.07 -31.29
CA LYS A 258 -6.84 2.46 -31.32
C LYS A 258 -8.04 2.64 -32.24
N SER A 259 -8.09 1.97 -33.39
CA SER A 259 -9.23 2.02 -34.30
C SER A 259 -10.46 1.29 -33.73
N GLN A 260 -10.27 0.16 -33.04
CA GLN A 260 -11.34 -0.58 -32.38
C GLN A 260 -11.91 0.20 -31.17
N ILE A 261 -11.06 0.87 -30.38
CA ILE A 261 -11.48 1.74 -29.28
C ILE A 261 -12.24 2.97 -29.80
N SER A 262 -11.84 3.54 -30.92
CA SER A 262 -12.56 4.64 -31.58
C SER A 262 -13.95 4.22 -32.04
N ASN A 263 -14.06 3.01 -32.60
CA ASN A 263 -15.34 2.45 -33.05
C ASN A 263 -16.25 2.02 -31.88
N LEU A 264 -15.69 1.54 -30.78
CA LEU A 264 -16.45 1.25 -29.56
C LEU A 264 -16.96 2.51 -28.85
N LYS A 265 -16.19 3.60 -28.86
CA LYS A 265 -16.63 4.90 -28.31
C LYS A 265 -17.83 5.50 -29.04
N SER A 266 -18.03 5.17 -30.30
CA SER A 266 -19.22 5.63 -31.07
C SER A 266 -20.49 4.78 -30.84
N GLN A 267 -20.37 3.64 -30.14
CA GLN A 267 -21.49 2.73 -29.88
C GLN A 267 -21.94 2.69 -28.40
N ILE A 268 -21.24 3.39 -27.50
CA ILE A 268 -21.61 3.43 -26.08
C ILE A 268 -22.51 4.63 -25.83
N THR A 269 -23.82 4.43 -25.98
CA THR A 269 -24.81 5.19 -25.25
C THR A 269 -24.69 4.82 -23.78
N SER A 270 -24.65 5.85 -22.91
CA SER A 270 -24.51 5.89 -21.46
C SER A 270 -24.64 4.56 -20.72
N PRO A 271 -23.66 4.17 -19.89
CA PRO A 271 -23.78 2.96 -19.09
C PRO A 271 -24.91 3.15 -18.07
N GLN A 272 -25.98 2.35 -18.20
CA GLN A 272 -26.86 2.10 -17.06
C GLN A 272 -26.04 1.45 -15.96
N PRO A 273 -26.18 1.87 -14.69
CA PRO A 273 -25.56 1.18 -13.57
C PRO A 273 -26.08 -0.28 -13.60
N LEU A 274 -25.18 -1.23 -13.71
CA LEU A 274 -25.49 -2.64 -13.46
C LEU A 274 -25.99 -2.71 -12.03
N ALA A 275 -27.29 -2.97 -11.89
CA ALA A 275 -27.87 -3.32 -10.61
C ALA A 275 -27.08 -4.52 -10.05
N PRO A 276 -26.67 -4.49 -8.77
CA PRO A 276 -26.06 -5.64 -8.17
C PRO A 276 -27.04 -6.80 -8.26
N SER A 277 -26.58 -7.92 -8.81
CA SER A 277 -27.36 -9.16 -8.78
C SER A 277 -27.71 -9.44 -7.33
N PRO A 278 -28.98 -9.68 -6.99
CA PRO A 278 -29.34 -10.00 -5.62
C PRO A 278 -28.79 -11.39 -5.28
N SER A 279 -27.63 -11.46 -4.66
CA SER A 279 -27.27 -12.62 -3.86
C SER A 279 -28.18 -12.59 -2.65
N SER A 280 -29.21 -13.42 -2.68
CA SER A 280 -30.18 -13.58 -1.62
C SER A 280 -29.62 -14.38 -0.45
N ASN A 281 -28.62 -13.82 0.23
CA ASN A 281 -28.30 -14.17 1.61
C ASN A 281 -28.13 -12.85 2.36
N PRO A 282 -28.99 -12.53 3.35
CA PRO A 282 -28.77 -11.35 4.15
C PRO A 282 -27.40 -11.49 4.82
N SER A 283 -26.53 -10.50 4.63
CA SER A 283 -25.25 -10.44 5.32
C SER A 283 -25.53 -10.55 6.82
N LYS A 284 -24.99 -11.59 7.46
CA LYS A 284 -25.33 -11.91 8.86
C LYS A 284 -24.73 -10.91 9.84
N ILE A 285 -23.66 -10.19 9.46
CA ILE A 285 -22.88 -9.35 10.37
C ILE A 285 -22.68 -7.97 9.77
N ARG A 286 -23.05 -6.92 10.49
CA ARG A 286 -22.85 -5.51 10.10
C ARG A 286 -21.68 -4.94 10.88
N LEU A 287 -20.56 -4.69 10.23
CA LEU A 287 -19.34 -4.16 10.83
C LEU A 287 -19.19 -2.67 10.52
N GLY A 288 -19.24 -1.83 11.53
CA GLY A 288 -18.96 -0.40 11.42
C GLY A 288 -17.48 -0.16 11.18
N ILE A 289 -17.14 0.56 10.10
CA ILE A 289 -15.76 0.91 9.76
C ILE A 289 -15.58 2.40 9.94
N ALA A 290 -14.72 2.81 10.87
CA ALA A 290 -14.35 4.22 11.02
C ALA A 290 -13.58 4.68 9.78
N ARG A 291 -14.16 5.59 8.99
CA ARG A 291 -13.56 6.01 7.73
C ARG A 291 -13.77 7.50 7.46
N ASP A 292 -12.74 8.27 7.74
CA ASP A 292 -12.65 9.70 7.47
C ASP A 292 -11.17 10.14 7.43
N ALA A 293 -10.92 11.44 7.51
CA ALA A 293 -9.57 11.98 7.47
C ALA A 293 -8.69 11.56 8.67
N ALA A 294 -9.29 11.15 9.81
CA ALA A 294 -8.55 10.64 10.96
C ALA A 294 -8.30 9.13 10.90
N PHE A 295 -9.14 8.37 10.17
CA PHE A 295 -9.11 6.90 10.12
C PHE A 295 -9.22 6.41 8.69
N HIS A 296 -8.09 6.11 8.06
CA HIS A 296 -8.04 5.69 6.65
C HIS A 296 -6.95 4.65 6.36
N PHE A 297 -6.18 4.22 7.35
CA PHE A 297 -5.16 3.20 7.18
C PHE A 297 -5.78 1.82 7.33
N TYR A 298 -6.15 1.24 6.20
CA TYR A 298 -6.67 -0.10 6.04
C TYR A 298 -6.00 -0.77 4.84
N TYR A 299 -5.63 -2.02 4.98
CA TYR A 299 -5.32 -2.84 3.80
C TYR A 299 -6.63 -3.14 3.05
N PRO A 300 -6.75 -2.78 1.77
CA PRO A 300 -7.98 -3.03 1.01
C PRO A 300 -8.40 -4.50 1.01
N ASP A 301 -7.44 -5.40 0.90
CA ASP A 301 -7.68 -6.84 0.90
C ASP A 301 -8.06 -7.41 2.29
N ASN A 302 -7.70 -6.75 3.39
CA ASN A 302 -8.26 -7.04 4.72
C ASN A 302 -9.77 -6.76 4.73
N LEU A 303 -10.18 -5.57 4.25
CA LEU A 303 -11.59 -5.22 4.17
C LEU A 303 -12.36 -6.18 3.26
N GLU A 304 -11.82 -6.47 2.07
CA GLU A 304 -12.41 -7.45 1.16
C GLU A 304 -12.50 -8.86 1.77
N SER A 305 -11.55 -9.24 2.64
CA SER A 305 -11.60 -10.56 3.30
C SER A 305 -12.76 -10.65 4.28
N LEU A 306 -13.06 -9.57 5.01
CA LEU A 306 -14.26 -9.48 5.86
C LEU A 306 -15.55 -9.59 5.04
N GLU A 307 -15.62 -8.90 3.90
CA GLU A 307 -16.79 -8.98 3.00
C GLU A 307 -16.97 -10.38 2.40
N ARG A 308 -15.88 -11.03 1.97
CA ARG A 308 -15.91 -12.42 1.48
C ARG A 308 -16.36 -13.42 2.54
N ALA A 309 -16.02 -13.15 3.80
CA ALA A 309 -16.48 -13.95 4.94
C ALA A 309 -17.94 -13.64 5.37
N GLY A 310 -18.63 -12.73 4.65
CA GLY A 310 -20.05 -12.44 4.85
C GLY A 310 -20.35 -11.20 5.69
N ALA A 311 -19.37 -10.38 6.04
CA ALA A 311 -19.62 -9.10 6.69
C ALA A 311 -20.15 -8.07 5.69
N LYS A 312 -21.04 -7.20 6.16
CA LYS A 312 -21.40 -5.95 5.50
C LYS A 312 -20.65 -4.81 6.17
N LEU A 313 -19.73 -4.19 5.45
CA LEU A 313 -18.99 -3.03 5.94
C LEU A 313 -19.88 -1.78 5.86
N VAL A 314 -19.99 -1.07 6.96
CA VAL A 314 -20.82 0.14 7.10
C VAL A 314 -19.91 1.28 7.52
N PRO A 315 -19.46 2.16 6.60
CA PRO A 315 -18.59 3.26 6.96
C PRO A 315 -19.30 4.29 7.83
N PHE A 316 -18.57 4.91 8.74
CA PHE A 316 -18.98 6.05 9.53
C PHE A 316 -17.79 6.98 9.81
N SER A 317 -18.07 8.24 10.08
CA SER A 317 -17.04 9.26 10.34
C SER A 317 -17.03 9.66 11.82
N PRO A 318 -16.03 9.26 12.60
CA PRO A 318 -15.85 9.78 13.97
C PRO A 318 -15.73 11.30 14.04
N ILE A 319 -15.26 11.97 12.98
CA ILE A 319 -15.12 13.43 12.93
C ILE A 319 -16.46 14.14 12.71
N SER A 320 -17.35 13.61 11.85
CA SER A 320 -18.50 14.36 11.35
C SER A 320 -19.87 13.76 11.67
N ASP A 321 -19.96 12.44 11.85
CA ASP A 321 -21.21 11.80 12.24
C ASP A 321 -21.46 11.97 13.73
N THR A 322 -22.71 12.21 14.10
CA THR A 322 -23.09 12.39 15.52
C THR A 322 -23.51 11.09 16.20
N ARG A 323 -23.64 10.01 15.44
CA ARG A 323 -24.06 8.68 15.92
C ARG A 323 -23.43 7.58 15.09
N LEU A 324 -23.25 6.42 15.70
CA LEU A 324 -22.96 5.19 14.97
C LEU A 324 -24.15 4.79 14.09
N PRO A 325 -23.91 4.17 12.93
CA PRO A 325 -24.98 3.55 12.15
C PRO A 325 -25.78 2.53 13.00
N ALA A 326 -27.07 2.41 12.69
CA ALA A 326 -27.92 1.47 13.41
C ALA A 326 -27.54 0.00 13.12
N ASP A 327 -27.89 -0.88 14.07
CA ASP A 327 -27.81 -2.34 13.92
C ASP A 327 -26.40 -2.86 13.54
N LEU A 328 -25.36 -2.29 14.16
CA LEU A 328 -24.00 -2.80 14.03
C LEU A 328 -23.75 -3.95 15.01
N ASP A 329 -23.08 -5.00 14.54
CA ASP A 329 -22.64 -6.15 15.35
C ASP A 329 -21.23 -5.96 15.92
N GLY A 330 -20.40 -5.14 15.27
CA GLY A 330 -19.04 -4.83 15.67
C GLY A 330 -18.53 -3.50 15.10
N LEU A 331 -17.40 -3.03 15.62
CA LEU A 331 -16.69 -1.84 15.14
C LEU A 331 -15.23 -2.19 14.78
N TYR A 332 -14.72 -1.58 13.72
CA TYR A 332 -13.32 -1.60 13.38
C TYR A 332 -12.82 -0.17 13.16
N PHE A 333 -11.88 0.24 14.02
CA PHE A 333 -11.15 1.49 13.89
C PHE A 333 -9.74 1.16 13.37
N GLY A 334 -9.45 1.51 12.13
CA GLY A 334 -8.11 1.40 11.57
C GLY A 334 -7.18 2.49 12.07
N GLY A 335 -5.99 2.52 11.53
CA GLY A 335 -5.05 3.61 11.78
C GLY A 335 -5.36 4.87 10.98
N GLY A 336 -4.49 5.84 11.13
CA GLY A 336 -4.58 7.14 10.49
C GLY A 336 -3.87 8.22 11.30
N TYR A 337 -4.40 9.43 11.24
CA TYR A 337 -3.83 10.60 11.92
C TYR A 337 -4.83 11.27 12.88
N PRO A 338 -5.29 10.56 13.94
CA PRO A 338 -6.26 11.14 14.88
C PRO A 338 -5.70 12.38 15.58
N GLU A 339 -4.38 12.50 15.77
CA GLU A 339 -3.73 13.67 16.36
C GLU A 339 -3.95 14.96 15.57
N MET A 340 -4.08 14.86 14.26
CA MET A 340 -4.36 16.02 13.40
C MET A 340 -5.80 16.55 13.55
N TYR A 341 -6.67 15.71 14.03
CA TYR A 341 -8.10 15.98 14.20
C TYR A 341 -8.54 15.87 15.65
N ALA A 342 -7.59 15.84 16.60
CA ALA A 342 -7.85 15.55 18.00
C ALA A 342 -8.88 16.49 18.62
N ALA A 343 -8.81 17.80 18.34
CA ALA A 343 -9.80 18.77 18.80
C ALA A 343 -11.21 18.44 18.28
N ARG A 344 -11.34 18.17 16.96
CA ARG A 344 -12.64 17.86 16.33
C ARG A 344 -13.22 16.54 16.83
N LEU A 345 -12.36 15.54 17.06
CA LEU A 345 -12.76 14.26 17.63
C LEU A 345 -13.24 14.43 19.07
N ALA A 346 -12.56 15.25 19.88
CA ALA A 346 -12.93 15.57 21.25
C ALA A 346 -14.22 16.38 21.34
N ASP A 347 -14.44 17.32 20.41
CA ASP A 347 -15.66 18.14 20.35
C ASP A 347 -16.89 17.33 19.96
N ASN A 348 -16.71 16.17 19.28
CA ASN A 348 -17.81 15.28 18.89
C ASN A 348 -18.26 14.37 20.07
N VAL A 349 -18.67 14.99 21.16
CA VAL A 349 -19.08 14.30 22.39
C VAL A 349 -20.16 13.26 22.14
N ALA A 350 -21.10 13.54 21.23
CA ALA A 350 -22.19 12.63 20.92
C ALA A 350 -21.69 11.29 20.33
N MET A 351 -20.70 11.32 19.43
CA MET A 351 -20.06 10.12 18.87
C MET A 351 -19.22 9.40 19.94
N LEU A 352 -18.47 10.14 20.77
CA LEU A 352 -17.69 9.55 21.86
C LEU A 352 -18.60 8.77 22.83
N ASP A 353 -19.76 9.35 23.20
CA ASP A 353 -20.73 8.70 24.07
C ASP A 353 -21.37 7.48 23.40
N ASP A 354 -21.59 7.52 22.10
CA ASP A 354 -22.17 6.40 21.36
C ASP A 354 -21.17 5.22 21.27
N VAL A 355 -19.89 5.51 21.06
CA VAL A 355 -18.81 4.50 21.10
C VAL A 355 -18.67 3.88 22.50
N ARG A 356 -18.76 4.68 23.56
CA ARG A 356 -18.76 4.17 24.95
C ARG A 356 -19.93 3.21 25.19
N ARG A 357 -21.15 3.62 24.81
CA ARG A 357 -22.35 2.75 24.93
C ARG A 357 -22.21 1.47 24.12
N PHE A 358 -21.59 1.56 22.92
CA PHE A 358 -21.33 0.39 22.11
C PHE A 358 -20.34 -0.55 22.80
N ALA A 359 -19.27 -0.03 23.40
CA ALA A 359 -18.30 -0.81 24.18
C ALA A 359 -18.95 -1.50 25.37
N ASP A 360 -19.82 -0.78 26.13
CA ASP A 360 -20.56 -1.31 27.27
C ASP A 360 -21.57 -2.40 26.90
N SER A 361 -22.00 -2.46 25.63
CA SER A 361 -22.93 -3.48 25.15
C SER A 361 -22.31 -4.88 24.99
N GLY A 362 -20.97 -5.01 25.12
CA GLY A 362 -20.24 -6.26 24.97
C GLY A 362 -20.05 -6.73 23.53
N ARG A 363 -20.39 -5.90 22.54
CA ARG A 363 -20.14 -6.17 21.12
C ARG A 363 -18.66 -6.01 20.79
N ALA A 364 -18.22 -6.63 19.69
CA ALA A 364 -16.82 -6.62 19.29
C ALA A 364 -16.35 -5.23 18.84
N ILE A 365 -15.18 -4.81 19.33
CA ILE A 365 -14.46 -3.63 18.85
C ILE A 365 -13.01 -4.02 18.60
N TYR A 366 -12.56 -3.80 17.37
CA TYR A 366 -11.15 -3.90 17.01
C TYR A 366 -10.59 -2.52 16.67
N ALA A 367 -9.39 -2.20 17.16
CA ALA A 367 -8.77 -0.90 16.92
C ALA A 367 -7.27 -1.03 16.69
N GLU A 368 -6.76 -0.39 15.64
CA GLU A 368 -5.35 -0.36 15.27
C GLU A 368 -4.78 1.05 15.35
N CYS A 369 -3.61 1.22 15.95
CA CYS A 369 -2.79 2.43 15.95
C CYS A 369 -3.60 3.71 16.29
N GLY A 370 -4.02 4.49 15.29
CA GLY A 370 -4.89 5.65 15.48
C GLY A 370 -6.21 5.31 16.17
N GLY A 371 -6.77 4.14 15.85
CA GLY A 371 -7.98 3.61 16.51
C GLY A 371 -7.75 3.30 17.98
N LEU A 372 -6.58 2.74 18.34
CA LEU A 372 -6.20 2.56 19.75
C LEU A 372 -6.14 3.90 20.48
N MET A 373 -5.51 4.91 19.87
CA MET A 373 -5.41 6.26 20.45
C MET A 373 -6.80 6.86 20.67
N TYR A 374 -7.74 6.70 19.72
CA TYR A 374 -9.11 7.18 19.83
C TYR A 374 -9.92 6.51 20.95
N LEU A 375 -9.71 5.21 21.17
CA LEU A 375 -10.34 4.48 22.27
C LEU A 375 -9.73 4.83 23.63
N GLY A 376 -8.55 5.45 23.67
CA GLY A 376 -7.87 5.93 24.87
C GLY A 376 -8.64 7.05 25.60
N ARG A 377 -8.18 7.42 26.79
CA ARG A 377 -8.73 8.52 27.58
C ARG A 377 -8.42 9.88 26.99
N SER A 378 -7.17 10.05 26.57
CA SER A 378 -6.71 11.34 26.03
C SER A 378 -5.56 11.15 25.04
N LEU A 379 -5.42 12.15 24.18
CA LEU A 379 -4.32 12.31 23.24
C LEU A 379 -3.70 13.69 23.43
N THR A 380 -2.42 13.74 23.78
CA THR A 380 -1.64 14.98 23.83
C THR A 380 -0.89 15.19 22.53
N ALA A 381 -1.21 16.28 21.84
CA ALA A 381 -0.61 16.66 20.57
C ALA A 381 0.81 17.25 20.76
N LEU A 382 1.53 17.48 19.65
CA LEU A 382 2.91 18.02 19.68
C LEU A 382 3.02 19.43 20.29
N ASP A 383 1.96 20.22 20.21
CA ASP A 383 1.87 21.55 20.83
C ASP A 383 1.58 21.51 22.34
N GLY A 384 1.45 20.31 22.91
CA GLY A 384 1.12 20.08 24.32
C GLY A 384 -0.37 20.14 24.64
N ALA A 385 -1.25 20.41 23.67
CA ALA A 385 -2.69 20.38 23.88
C ALA A 385 -3.17 18.95 24.11
N SER A 386 -3.91 18.72 25.19
CA SER A 386 -4.47 17.41 25.53
C SER A 386 -5.97 17.39 25.24
N HIS A 387 -6.42 16.37 24.52
CA HIS A 387 -7.80 16.20 24.07
C HIS A 387 -8.38 14.92 24.65
N SER A 388 -9.52 15.03 25.34
CA SER A 388 -10.24 13.87 25.86
C SER A 388 -10.92 13.11 24.72
N LEU A 389 -10.74 11.78 24.68
CA LEU A 389 -11.30 10.92 23.63
C LEU A 389 -12.30 9.91 24.20
N ALA A 390 -12.47 8.75 23.57
CA ALA A 390 -13.53 7.82 23.93
C ALA A 390 -13.41 7.27 25.38
N GLY A 391 -12.20 7.10 25.91
CA GLY A 391 -12.01 6.65 27.30
C GLY A 391 -12.46 5.22 27.57
N VAL A 392 -12.67 4.43 26.53
CA VAL A 392 -13.01 2.99 26.63
C VAL A 392 -11.80 2.23 27.16
N LEU A 393 -10.62 2.50 26.60
CA LEU A 393 -9.34 1.94 27.03
C LEU A 393 -8.68 2.91 28.03
N PRO A 394 -8.27 2.47 29.23
CA PRO A 394 -7.76 3.36 30.27
C PRO A 394 -6.28 3.74 30.07
N ILE A 395 -5.92 4.11 28.85
CA ILE A 395 -4.60 4.60 28.48
C ILE A 395 -4.65 6.06 28.05
N GLU A 396 -3.49 6.70 28.09
CA GLU A 396 -3.25 8.05 27.60
C GLU A 396 -2.09 8.02 26.61
N THR A 397 -2.19 8.80 25.55
CA THR A 397 -1.18 8.85 24.48
C THR A 397 -0.61 10.23 24.33
N THR A 398 0.69 10.31 24.00
CA THR A 398 1.39 11.57 23.70
C THR A 398 2.13 11.45 22.37
N MET A 399 1.98 12.46 21.53
CA MET A 399 2.71 12.55 20.26
C MET A 399 4.17 12.94 20.49
N LEU A 400 5.07 12.40 19.66
CA LEU A 400 6.50 12.64 19.70
C LEU A 400 6.98 13.26 18.38
N GLU A 401 7.97 14.14 18.44
CA GLU A 401 8.61 14.69 17.24
C GLU A 401 9.39 13.64 16.43
N LYS A 402 9.83 12.58 17.09
CA LYS A 402 10.62 11.50 16.48
C LYS A 402 9.80 10.24 16.35
N LEU A 403 10.06 9.51 15.27
CA LEU A 403 9.52 8.19 15.04
C LEU A 403 9.79 7.27 16.24
N ARG A 404 8.73 6.72 16.82
CA ARG A 404 8.82 5.83 17.99
C ARG A 404 9.02 4.38 17.58
N SER A 405 8.29 3.94 16.58
CA SER A 405 8.40 2.58 16.06
C SER A 405 8.20 2.53 14.56
N LEU A 406 9.05 1.74 13.89
CA LEU A 406 8.91 1.31 12.51
C LEU A 406 9.48 -0.11 12.42
N SER A 407 8.64 -1.11 12.43
CA SER A 407 9.08 -2.50 12.41
C SER A 407 7.98 -3.44 11.94
N TYR A 408 8.37 -4.51 11.28
CA TYR A 408 7.53 -5.70 11.22
C TYR A 408 7.34 -6.29 12.61
N ALA A 409 6.14 -6.83 12.84
CA ALA A 409 5.72 -7.38 14.12
C ALA A 409 5.06 -8.75 13.91
N GLU A 410 5.66 -9.80 14.47
CA GLU A 410 5.02 -11.11 14.62
C GLU A 410 4.37 -11.16 16.00
N VAL A 411 3.08 -11.41 16.03
CA VAL A 411 2.23 -11.44 17.22
C VAL A 411 1.88 -12.88 17.52
N GLU A 412 2.19 -13.35 18.72
CA GLU A 412 1.70 -14.61 19.29
C GLU A 412 0.62 -14.28 20.34
N LEU A 413 -0.56 -14.86 20.22
CA LEU A 413 -1.65 -14.66 21.19
C LEU A 413 -1.33 -15.40 22.49
N THR A 414 -1.27 -14.66 23.60
CA THR A 414 -1.03 -15.24 24.94
C THR A 414 -2.32 -15.74 25.59
N GLU A 415 -3.47 -15.26 25.13
CA GLU A 415 -4.81 -15.65 25.55
C GLU A 415 -5.74 -15.78 24.32
N ASN A 416 -6.94 -16.33 24.51
CA ASN A 416 -7.96 -16.29 23.46
C ASN A 416 -8.34 -14.85 23.15
N SER A 417 -8.42 -14.52 21.89
CA SER A 417 -8.61 -13.16 21.39
C SER A 417 -9.61 -13.13 20.24
N LEU A 418 -10.00 -11.92 19.80
CA LEU A 418 -10.83 -11.74 18.60
C LEU A 418 -10.24 -12.40 17.35
N TRP A 419 -8.93 -12.63 17.32
CA TRP A 419 -8.20 -13.14 16.15
C TRP A 419 -7.91 -14.64 16.20
N GLY A 420 -8.22 -15.30 17.30
CA GLY A 420 -7.98 -16.73 17.41
C GLY A 420 -7.74 -17.22 18.83
N PRO A 421 -7.46 -18.50 18.99
CA PRO A 421 -7.12 -19.10 20.28
C PRO A 421 -5.70 -18.72 20.70
N ARG A 422 -5.42 -18.88 22.01
CA ARG A 422 -4.07 -18.80 22.57
C ARG A 422 -3.07 -19.62 21.73
N GLY A 423 -1.91 -19.05 21.45
CA GLY A 423 -0.84 -19.64 20.64
C GLY A 423 -0.97 -19.39 19.12
N ALA A 424 -2.08 -18.82 18.66
CA ALA A 424 -2.18 -18.40 17.27
C ALA A 424 -1.18 -17.26 16.98
N THR A 425 -0.61 -17.26 15.77
CA THR A 425 0.37 -16.27 15.33
C THR A 425 -0.17 -15.46 14.15
N LEU A 426 0.01 -14.15 14.22
CA LEU A 426 -0.33 -13.21 13.16
C LEU A 426 0.88 -12.34 12.84
N ARG A 427 0.88 -11.73 11.65
CA ARG A 427 1.92 -10.78 11.25
C ARG A 427 1.30 -9.45 10.84
N GLY A 428 2.04 -8.41 11.13
CA GLY A 428 1.68 -7.04 10.80
C GLY A 428 2.88 -6.13 10.88
N HIS A 429 2.63 -4.85 10.98
CA HIS A 429 3.69 -3.86 11.19
C HIS A 429 3.25 -2.82 12.22
N GLU A 430 4.21 -2.15 12.79
CA GLU A 430 4.04 -1.05 13.73
C GLU A 430 4.70 0.18 13.14
N PHE A 431 3.96 1.29 13.07
CA PHE A 431 4.47 2.58 12.60
C PHE A 431 3.74 3.71 13.31
N HIS A 432 4.38 4.37 14.28
CA HIS A 432 3.78 5.49 14.99
C HIS A 432 4.81 6.45 15.59
N TYR A 433 4.35 7.69 15.82
CA TYR A 433 5.07 8.79 16.44
C TYR A 433 4.49 9.14 17.81
N SER A 434 3.86 8.18 18.48
CA SER A 434 3.24 8.36 19.79
C SER A 434 3.72 7.32 20.78
N GLU A 435 3.52 7.57 22.05
CA GLU A 435 3.75 6.60 23.12
C GLU A 435 2.64 6.63 24.16
N LEU A 436 2.50 5.53 24.87
CA LEU A 436 1.61 5.45 26.02
C LEU A 436 2.31 6.09 27.22
N THR A 437 1.62 7.00 27.90
CA THR A 437 2.16 7.72 29.07
C THR A 437 1.81 7.09 30.39
N ASN A 438 0.89 6.13 30.39
CA ASN A 438 0.49 5.36 31.56
C ASN A 438 0.41 3.86 31.25
N HIS A 439 0.38 3.06 32.29
CA HIS A 439 0.17 1.62 32.22
C HIS A 439 -1.30 1.30 32.51
N LEU A 440 -1.73 0.10 32.08
CA LEU A 440 -3.05 -0.41 32.45
C LEU A 440 -3.17 -0.44 33.98
N PRO A 441 -4.27 0.11 34.55
CA PRO A 441 -4.50 -0.01 36.00
C PRO A 441 -4.67 -1.48 36.38
N ILE A 442 -4.06 -1.86 37.49
CA ILE A 442 -4.28 -3.17 38.12
C ILE A 442 -5.79 -3.27 38.44
N ASP A 443 -6.38 -4.42 38.25
CA ASP A 443 -7.81 -4.68 38.45
C ASP A 443 -8.80 -3.97 37.50
N SER A 444 -8.30 -3.38 36.39
CA SER A 444 -9.17 -2.75 35.38
C SER A 444 -9.94 -3.76 34.51
N GLY A 445 -9.59 -5.04 34.59
CA GLY A 445 -10.10 -6.11 33.75
C GLY A 445 -9.53 -6.08 32.33
N TRP A 446 -8.59 -5.17 32.04
CA TRP A 446 -7.81 -5.15 30.82
C TRP A 446 -6.55 -5.99 30.97
N GLN A 447 -6.14 -6.67 29.90
CA GLN A 447 -4.91 -7.45 29.85
C GLN A 447 -4.20 -7.27 28.51
N GLU A 448 -2.89 -7.47 28.49
CA GLU A 448 -2.08 -7.50 27.28
C GLU A 448 -2.06 -8.93 26.76
N VAL A 449 -2.60 -9.15 25.56
CA VAL A 449 -2.79 -10.48 24.98
C VAL A 449 -1.86 -10.81 23.81
N TYR A 450 -0.98 -9.89 23.48
CA TYR A 450 0.04 -10.07 22.42
C TYR A 450 1.42 -10.22 23.03
N ASN A 451 2.12 -11.28 22.65
CA ASN A 451 3.57 -11.41 22.76
C ASN A 451 4.17 -11.03 21.40
N VAL A 452 4.72 -9.81 21.32
CA VAL A 452 5.19 -9.24 20.06
C VAL A 452 6.67 -9.49 19.87
N ARG A 453 7.03 -10.16 18.79
CA ARG A 453 8.40 -10.32 18.35
C ARG A 453 8.70 -9.28 17.26
N ARG A 454 9.62 -8.36 17.56
CA ARG A 454 10.12 -7.36 16.61
C ARG A 454 11.50 -7.75 16.11
N ARG A 455 11.82 -7.32 14.92
CA ARG A 455 13.14 -7.53 14.35
C ARG A 455 14.20 -6.66 15.03
N PHE A 456 13.83 -5.42 15.36
CA PHE A 456 14.72 -4.43 15.99
C PHE A 456 14.09 -3.94 17.30
N GLY A 457 14.94 -3.59 18.28
CA GLY A 457 14.49 -3.15 19.60
C GLY A 457 14.22 -4.29 20.57
N ASP A 458 13.32 -4.09 21.52
CA ASP A 458 12.92 -5.10 22.49
C ASP A 458 12.22 -6.27 21.77
N ARG A 459 12.90 -7.41 21.75
CA ARG A 459 12.47 -8.59 20.95
C ARG A 459 11.17 -9.22 21.43
N ASN A 460 10.82 -9.06 22.71
CA ASN A 460 9.57 -9.58 23.27
C ASN A 460 8.92 -8.44 24.09
N LYS A 461 7.83 -7.92 23.60
CA LYS A 461 7.05 -6.90 24.31
C LYS A 461 5.61 -7.36 24.40
N SER A 462 5.04 -7.27 25.61
CA SER A 462 3.59 -7.42 25.77
C SER A 462 2.91 -6.19 25.17
N GLU A 463 1.82 -6.43 24.44
CA GLU A 463 1.01 -5.44 23.78
C GLU A 463 -0.38 -6.03 23.48
N GLY A 464 -1.26 -5.31 22.76
CA GLY A 464 -2.59 -5.81 22.41
C GLY A 464 -3.53 -5.82 23.61
N PHE A 465 -4.16 -4.69 23.89
CA PHE A 465 -4.99 -4.45 25.06
C PHE A 465 -6.38 -5.02 24.83
N GLN A 466 -6.75 -6.03 25.63
CA GLN A 466 -8.05 -6.72 25.52
C GLN A 466 -8.85 -6.65 26.80
N LYS A 467 -10.17 -6.42 26.65
CA LYS A 467 -11.18 -6.59 27.69
C LYS A 467 -12.47 -7.10 27.08
N GLY A 468 -12.87 -8.29 27.44
CA GLY A 468 -14.01 -8.95 26.80
C GLY A 468 -13.80 -9.07 25.28
N ARG A 469 -14.69 -8.45 24.51
CA ARG A 469 -14.62 -8.44 23.03
C ARG A 469 -14.07 -7.12 22.44
N ILE A 470 -13.32 -6.36 23.22
CA ILE A 470 -12.63 -5.16 22.78
C ILE A 470 -11.15 -5.45 22.74
N LEU A 471 -10.51 -5.21 21.59
CA LEU A 471 -9.09 -5.40 21.36
C LEU A 471 -8.51 -4.19 20.66
N ALA A 472 -7.49 -3.58 21.23
CA ALA A 472 -6.79 -2.45 20.65
C ALA A 472 -5.27 -2.65 20.67
N SER A 473 -4.56 -2.25 19.63
CA SER A 473 -3.13 -2.46 19.46
C SER A 473 -2.51 -1.36 18.61
N TYR A 474 -1.21 -1.08 18.77
CA TYR A 474 -0.47 -0.26 17.81
C TYR A 474 -0.16 -1.01 16.52
N ILE A 475 -0.28 -2.33 16.51
CA ILE A 475 0.09 -3.17 15.37
C ILE A 475 -1.04 -3.19 14.35
N HIS A 476 -0.70 -2.88 13.10
CA HIS A 476 -1.55 -3.10 11.95
C HIS A 476 -1.40 -4.54 11.47
N LEU A 477 -2.40 -5.37 11.71
CA LEU A 477 -2.37 -6.78 11.31
C LEU A 477 -2.76 -6.94 9.84
N HIS A 478 -2.06 -7.83 9.15
CA HIS A 478 -2.50 -8.31 7.84
C HIS A 478 -3.26 -9.62 8.02
N PHE A 479 -4.57 -9.62 7.72
CA PHE A 479 -5.43 -10.77 8.05
C PHE A 479 -5.05 -12.04 7.29
N ALA A 480 -4.47 -11.91 6.10
CA ALA A 480 -3.97 -13.06 5.36
C ALA A 480 -2.74 -13.74 5.99
N SER A 481 -2.12 -13.15 7.02
CA SER A 481 -1.06 -13.80 7.79
C SER A 481 -1.56 -14.99 8.60
N HIS A 482 -2.86 -15.01 8.94
CA HIS A 482 -3.56 -16.10 9.62
C HIS A 482 -4.95 -16.28 8.99
N PRO A 483 -5.12 -17.21 8.04
CA PRO A 483 -6.35 -17.30 7.24
C PRO A 483 -7.65 -17.48 8.04
N GLU A 484 -7.58 -18.12 9.22
CA GLU A 484 -8.75 -18.36 10.07
C GLU A 484 -9.14 -17.14 10.92
N ALA A 485 -8.28 -16.11 10.99
CA ALA A 485 -8.49 -14.94 11.86
C ALA A 485 -9.79 -14.20 11.54
N VAL A 486 -10.11 -14.04 10.26
CA VAL A 486 -11.32 -13.33 9.81
C VAL A 486 -12.59 -14.08 10.21
N GLU A 487 -12.62 -15.41 10.02
CA GLU A 487 -13.76 -16.25 10.42
C GLU A 487 -13.93 -16.22 11.94
N HIS A 488 -12.82 -16.27 12.68
CA HIS A 488 -12.83 -16.19 14.13
C HIS A 488 -13.37 -14.84 14.61
N PHE A 489 -12.90 -13.73 14.04
CA PHE A 489 -13.40 -12.39 14.37
C PHE A 489 -14.89 -12.23 14.10
N LEU A 490 -15.40 -12.78 13.00
CA LEU A 490 -16.81 -12.67 12.63
C LEU A 490 -17.72 -13.68 13.35
N SER A 491 -17.17 -14.77 13.94
CA SER A 491 -17.97 -15.76 14.67
C SER A 491 -18.28 -15.33 16.11
N HIS A 492 -17.66 -14.31 16.56
CA HIS A 492 -17.82 -13.71 17.89
C HIS A 492 -18.62 -12.43 17.78
#